data_f1d32f4920df8cb1f17b57b28e7fea71
#
_entry.id   f1d32f4920df8cb1f17b57b28e7fea71
#
_cell.length_a   1.000
_cell.length_b   1.000
_cell.length_c   1.000
_cell.angle_alpha   90.00
_cell.angle_beta   90.00
_cell.angle_gamma   90.00
#
_symmetry.space_group_name_H-M   'P 1'
#
loop_
_entity.id
_entity.type
_entity.pdbx_description
1 polymer ?
#
loop_
_entity_poly.entity_id
_entity_poly.type
_entity_poly.pdbx_seq_one_letter_code
_entity_poly.pdbx_strand_id
1 'polypeptide(L)'
;KGKERSLAGWKQVWANPVLGTPDTPGAFFKFSYGDVDFFMVDSRYHRSPDKAPDDDEKRMLGDAQFTWLMDGLKNSKARFKVIVSGSTLHHSKVDGWRIYTFSRHRLFDALKEHRISGVMYMSGDIHNSLVWEHHESERVGYPLVEVISSGIANSRTLSFATVDFDTTRQDPTARVRIVYGDGTIRADKTWK
;
A
#
# COMPACT_ATOMS: atom_id res chain seq x y z
N LYS A 1 23.57 10.11 1.64
CA LYS A 1 23.62 11.61 1.78
C LYS A 1 22.41 12.35 1.17
N GLY A 2 21.62 11.77 0.25
CA GLY A 2 20.48 12.46 -0.36
C GLY A 2 19.17 12.22 0.40
N LYS A 3 18.89 10.98 0.79
CA LYS A 3 17.61 10.58 1.39
C LYS A 3 17.34 11.19 2.77
N GLU A 4 18.38 11.43 3.57
CA GLU A 4 18.23 12.12 4.87
C GLU A 4 17.78 13.59 4.67
N ARG A 5 18.36 14.26 3.68
CA ARG A 5 17.96 15.64 3.31
C ARG A 5 16.54 15.67 2.75
N SER A 6 16.19 14.70 1.90
CA SER A 6 14.83 14.59 1.35
C SER A 6 13.80 14.37 2.46
N LEU A 7 14.08 13.49 3.42
CA LEU A 7 13.20 13.26 4.57
C LEU A 7 13.08 14.50 5.46
N ALA A 8 14.18 15.23 5.68
CA ALA A 8 14.16 16.48 6.44
C ALA A 8 13.30 17.54 5.73
N GLY A 9 13.44 17.72 4.42
CA GLY A 9 12.61 18.59 3.61
C GLY A 9 11.14 18.19 3.64
N TRP A 10 10.84 16.90 3.52
CA TRP A 10 9.48 16.38 3.64
C TRP A 10 8.84 16.78 4.97
N LYS A 11 9.55 16.60 6.08
CA LYS A 11 9.08 16.95 7.42
C LYS A 11 8.80 18.46 7.59
N GLN A 12 9.47 19.31 6.84
CA GLN A 12 9.27 20.76 6.88
C GLN A 12 8.08 21.25 6.04
N VAL A 13 7.81 20.56 4.92
CA VAL A 13 6.82 21.02 3.93
C VAL A 13 5.42 20.45 4.21
N TRP A 14 5.34 19.24 4.77
CA TRP A 14 4.08 18.54 4.99
C TRP A 14 3.73 18.50 6.48
N ALA A 15 2.45 18.75 6.79
CA ALA A 15 1.89 18.54 8.14
C ALA A 15 1.74 17.03 8.40
N ASN A 16 2.85 16.38 8.77
CA ASN A 16 2.89 14.96 9.02
C ASN A 16 2.69 14.62 10.50
N PRO A 17 2.16 13.43 10.83
CA PRO A 17 2.31 12.86 12.16
C PRO A 17 3.79 12.50 12.44
N VAL A 18 4.07 11.90 13.59
CA VAL A 18 5.40 11.34 13.86
C VAL A 18 5.73 10.28 12.82
N LEU A 19 6.84 10.49 12.10
CA LEU A 19 7.30 9.63 11.01
C LEU A 19 8.38 8.68 11.48
N GLY A 20 8.31 7.43 11.02
CA GLY A 20 9.27 6.38 11.36
C GLY A 20 9.13 5.89 12.80
N THR A 21 10.20 5.30 13.30
CA THR A 21 10.38 4.94 14.72
C THR A 21 11.63 5.65 15.25
N PRO A 22 11.90 5.66 16.58
CA PRO A 22 13.14 6.25 17.12
C PRO A 22 14.39 5.70 16.45
N ASP A 23 14.41 4.42 16.13
CA ASP A 23 15.58 3.72 15.57
C ASP A 23 15.55 3.55 14.05
N THR A 24 14.42 3.86 13.41
CA THR A 24 14.23 3.65 11.96
C THR A 24 13.63 4.88 11.31
N PRO A 25 14.45 5.72 10.67
CA PRO A 25 13.97 6.88 9.95
C PRO A 25 13.22 6.47 8.68
N GLY A 26 12.23 7.28 8.26
CA GLY A 26 11.47 7.08 7.02
C GLY A 26 10.14 7.80 7.08
N ALA A 27 9.48 7.94 5.93
CA ALA A 27 8.17 8.58 5.81
C ALA A 27 7.04 7.56 6.00
N PHE A 28 7.12 6.73 7.04
CA PHE A 28 6.10 5.73 7.35
C PHE A 28 5.46 5.99 8.71
N PHE A 29 4.18 5.67 8.83
CA PHE A 29 3.40 5.83 10.06
C PHE A 29 2.10 5.03 9.98
N LYS A 30 1.40 4.94 11.10
CA LYS A 30 0.07 4.31 11.20
C LYS A 30 -0.92 5.30 11.78
N PHE A 31 -2.17 5.22 11.31
CA PHE A 31 -3.32 5.83 11.96
C PHE A 31 -4.55 4.94 11.82
N SER A 32 -5.58 5.20 12.62
CA SER A 32 -6.87 4.49 12.56
C SER A 32 -7.99 5.48 12.29
N TYR A 33 -8.99 5.05 11.51
CA TYR A 33 -10.22 5.78 11.32
C TYR A 33 -11.40 4.79 11.36
N GLY A 34 -12.24 4.90 12.36
CA GLY A 34 -13.24 3.88 12.66
C GLY A 34 -12.58 2.50 12.84
N ASP A 35 -13.14 1.49 12.21
CA ASP A 35 -12.64 0.10 12.22
C ASP A 35 -11.64 -0.19 11.09
N VAL A 36 -10.95 0.84 10.59
CA VAL A 36 -9.94 0.72 9.54
C VAL A 36 -8.60 1.23 10.04
N ASP A 37 -7.58 0.41 9.95
CA ASP A 37 -6.20 0.76 10.22
C ASP A 37 -5.45 1.05 8.91
N PHE A 38 -4.77 2.20 8.84
CA PHE A 38 -3.98 2.62 7.70
C PHE A 38 -2.49 2.55 8.03
N PHE A 39 -1.73 1.80 7.24
CA PHE A 39 -0.29 1.65 7.34
C PHE A 39 0.35 2.35 6.13
N MET A 40 0.81 3.59 6.35
CA MET A 40 1.53 4.35 5.35
C MET A 40 2.97 3.85 5.30
N VAL A 41 3.39 3.23 4.20
CA VAL A 41 4.75 2.69 4.08
C VAL A 41 5.64 3.55 3.18
N ASP A 42 6.90 3.66 3.56
CA ASP A 42 7.95 4.31 2.77
C ASP A 42 8.65 3.29 1.88
N SER A 43 8.27 3.25 0.61
CA SER A 43 8.87 2.38 -0.41
C SER A 43 10.11 2.99 -1.08
N ARG A 44 10.71 4.05 -0.50
CA ARG A 44 11.86 4.75 -1.09
C ARG A 44 13.08 4.80 -0.18
N TYR A 45 12.92 5.08 1.11
CA TYR A 45 14.03 5.38 2.01
C TYR A 45 14.97 4.18 2.24
N HIS A 46 14.41 2.99 2.44
CA HIS A 46 15.16 1.78 2.79
C HIS A 46 15.28 0.76 1.66
N ARG A 47 14.70 1.03 0.49
CA ARG A 47 14.72 0.04 -0.58
C ARG A 47 16.11 -0.19 -1.17
N SER A 48 16.36 -1.40 -1.61
CA SER A 48 17.52 -1.76 -2.42
C SER A 48 17.50 -1.01 -3.75
N PRO A 49 18.64 -0.85 -4.45
CA PRO A 49 18.64 -0.30 -5.80
C PRO A 49 17.76 -1.10 -6.76
N ASP A 50 17.02 -0.42 -7.66
CA ASP A 50 16.09 -1.06 -8.60
C ASP A 50 16.78 -2.10 -9.49
N LYS A 51 18.04 -1.83 -9.87
CA LYS A 51 18.88 -2.71 -10.70
C LYS A 51 19.58 -3.83 -9.92
N ALA A 52 19.44 -3.91 -8.59
CA ALA A 52 19.96 -5.03 -7.84
C ALA A 52 19.28 -6.33 -8.30
N PRO A 53 19.99 -7.49 -8.25
CA PRO A 53 19.37 -8.79 -8.50
C PRO A 53 18.07 -8.94 -7.70
N ASP A 54 17.05 -9.55 -8.30
CA ASP A 54 15.79 -9.81 -7.61
C ASP A 54 15.90 -11.17 -6.89
N ASP A 55 16.52 -11.14 -5.74
CA ASP A 55 16.80 -12.27 -4.86
C ASP A 55 16.31 -12.00 -3.43
N ASP A 56 16.62 -12.91 -2.52
CA ASP A 56 16.20 -12.85 -1.12
C ASP A 56 16.89 -11.74 -0.30
N GLU A 57 17.91 -11.07 -0.83
CA GLU A 57 18.55 -9.90 -0.23
C GLU A 57 17.92 -8.57 -0.68
N LYS A 58 17.18 -8.57 -1.80
CA LYS A 58 16.57 -7.36 -2.33
C LYS A 58 15.34 -6.95 -1.51
N ARG A 59 15.38 -5.76 -0.92
CA ARG A 59 14.35 -5.22 -0.02
C ARG A 59 13.59 -4.05 -0.63
N MET A 60 12.25 -4.08 -0.54
CA MET A 60 11.41 -2.92 -0.87
C MET A 60 11.28 -1.95 0.33
N LEU A 61 11.04 -2.46 1.53
CA LEU A 61 10.81 -1.63 2.72
C LEU A 61 12.02 -1.56 3.67
N GLY A 62 13.02 -2.45 3.49
CA GLY A 62 14.01 -2.73 4.53
C GLY A 62 13.43 -3.58 5.66
N ASP A 63 14.29 -4.23 6.44
CA ASP A 63 13.82 -5.21 7.42
C ASP A 63 13.15 -4.56 8.64
N ALA A 64 13.66 -3.44 9.13
CA ALA A 64 13.08 -2.77 10.30
C ALA A 64 11.66 -2.24 10.03
N GLN A 65 11.44 -1.59 8.88
CA GLN A 65 10.11 -1.14 8.51
C GLN A 65 9.17 -2.32 8.21
N PHE A 66 9.69 -3.39 7.59
CA PHE A 66 8.90 -4.60 7.37
C PHE A 66 8.43 -5.22 8.69
N THR A 67 9.31 -5.33 9.68
CA THR A 67 8.96 -5.81 11.02
C THR A 67 7.89 -4.92 11.66
N TRP A 68 8.07 -3.60 11.63
CA TRP A 68 7.08 -2.64 12.11
C TRP A 68 5.70 -2.83 11.45
N LEU A 69 5.67 -3.01 10.12
CA LEU A 69 4.43 -3.26 9.37
C LEU A 69 3.77 -4.57 9.83
N MET A 70 4.53 -5.65 9.90
CA MET A 70 4.00 -6.96 10.27
C MET A 70 3.49 -6.99 11.71
N ASP A 71 4.20 -6.37 12.64
CA ASP A 71 3.76 -6.26 14.03
C ASP A 71 2.50 -5.41 14.15
N GLY A 72 2.43 -4.31 13.42
CA GLY A 72 1.24 -3.49 13.35
C GLY A 72 0.03 -4.24 12.79
N LEU A 73 0.19 -4.97 11.70
CA LEU A 73 -0.86 -5.77 11.07
C LEU A 73 -1.33 -6.92 11.98
N LYS A 74 -0.41 -7.65 12.62
CA LYS A 74 -0.72 -8.75 13.56
C LYS A 74 -1.51 -8.26 14.78
N ASN A 75 -1.16 -7.10 15.31
CA ASN A 75 -1.79 -6.54 16.50
C ASN A 75 -3.07 -5.74 16.20
N SER A 76 -3.35 -5.44 14.93
CA SER A 76 -4.54 -4.71 14.52
C SER A 76 -5.82 -5.51 14.80
N LYS A 77 -6.79 -4.85 15.44
CA LYS A 77 -8.15 -5.37 15.67
C LYS A 77 -9.15 -4.81 14.66
N ALA A 78 -8.70 -3.91 13.79
CA ALA A 78 -9.55 -3.32 12.76
C ALA A 78 -10.09 -4.37 11.79
N ARG A 79 -11.31 -4.15 11.30
CA ARG A 79 -11.95 -5.02 10.29
C ARG A 79 -11.16 -4.99 8.98
N PHE A 80 -10.74 -3.80 8.55
CA PHE A 80 -9.88 -3.62 7.40
C PHE A 80 -8.54 -3.01 7.78
N LYS A 81 -7.50 -3.43 7.08
CA LYS A 81 -6.11 -2.97 7.21
C LYS A 81 -5.62 -2.52 5.85
N VAL A 82 -5.35 -1.25 5.68
CA VAL A 82 -4.96 -0.68 4.40
C VAL A 82 -3.47 -0.38 4.41
N ILE A 83 -2.72 -1.07 3.56
CA ILE A 83 -1.32 -0.72 3.29
C ILE A 83 -1.31 0.33 2.19
N VAL A 84 -0.78 1.51 2.48
CA VAL A 84 -0.71 2.63 1.54
C VAL A 84 0.74 2.89 1.16
N SER A 85 1.02 2.92 -0.12
CA SER A 85 2.38 3.07 -0.67
C SER A 85 2.40 4.01 -1.87
N GLY A 86 3.50 4.72 -2.06
CA GLY A 86 3.78 5.45 -3.30
C GLY A 86 4.10 4.55 -4.50
N SER A 87 4.35 3.26 -4.29
CA SER A 87 4.72 2.31 -5.35
C SER A 87 3.63 1.24 -5.52
N THR A 88 3.29 0.91 -6.76
CA THR A 88 2.29 -0.12 -7.07
C THR A 88 2.76 -1.52 -6.71
N LEU A 89 1.82 -2.38 -6.31
CA LEU A 89 2.12 -3.76 -5.95
C LEU A 89 2.47 -4.61 -7.19
N HIS A 90 1.79 -4.39 -8.31
CA HIS A 90 1.99 -5.18 -9.52
C HIS A 90 2.22 -4.37 -10.79
N HIS A 91 1.63 -3.18 -10.93
CA HIS A 91 1.53 -2.51 -12.23
C HIS A 91 2.88 -2.01 -12.78
N SER A 92 3.68 -1.30 -11.97
CA SER A 92 4.94 -0.71 -12.44
C SER A 92 6.02 -1.77 -12.68
N LYS A 93 6.61 -1.76 -13.89
CA LYS A 93 7.74 -2.62 -14.26
C LYS A 93 9.10 -2.00 -13.97
N VAL A 94 9.13 -0.75 -13.52
CA VAL A 94 10.36 0.04 -13.42
C VAL A 94 10.83 0.16 -11.96
N ASP A 95 9.91 0.48 -11.05
CA ASP A 95 10.27 0.83 -9.68
C ASP A 95 9.23 0.42 -8.62
N GLY A 96 8.19 -0.34 -9.03
CA GLY A 96 7.18 -0.94 -8.13
C GLY A 96 7.60 -2.28 -7.55
N TRP A 97 6.75 -2.86 -6.74
CA TRP A 97 6.99 -4.18 -6.12
C TRP A 97 7.15 -5.32 -7.14
N ARG A 98 6.77 -5.08 -8.40
CA ARG A 98 6.91 -6.07 -9.46
C ARG A 98 8.37 -6.46 -9.73
N ILE A 99 9.32 -5.56 -9.50
CA ILE A 99 10.76 -5.84 -9.63
C ILE A 99 11.44 -6.15 -8.29
N TYR A 100 10.65 -6.38 -7.25
CA TYR A 100 11.06 -6.82 -5.91
C TYR A 100 10.24 -8.06 -5.53
N THR A 101 10.31 -9.10 -6.38
CA THR A 101 9.45 -10.29 -6.28
C THR A 101 9.62 -11.00 -4.95
N PHE A 102 10.85 -11.19 -4.48
CA PHE A 102 11.13 -11.80 -3.19
C PHE A 102 10.55 -11.00 -2.02
N SER A 103 10.68 -9.67 -2.03
CA SER A 103 10.08 -8.80 -1.02
C SER A 103 8.55 -8.87 -1.04
N ARG A 104 7.94 -8.91 -2.22
CA ARG A 104 6.49 -9.06 -2.39
C ARG A 104 6.01 -10.41 -1.87
N HIS A 105 6.69 -11.48 -2.25
CA HIS A 105 6.38 -12.83 -1.78
C HIS A 105 6.54 -12.93 -0.25
N ARG A 106 7.61 -12.36 0.31
CA ARG A 106 7.81 -12.28 1.76
C ARG A 106 6.61 -11.61 2.46
N LEU A 107 6.06 -10.54 1.90
CA LEU A 107 4.85 -9.90 2.43
C LEU A 107 3.64 -10.84 2.36
N PHE A 108 3.39 -11.46 1.21
CA PHE A 108 2.24 -12.35 1.02
C PHE A 108 2.30 -13.59 1.91
N ASP A 109 3.46 -14.22 1.98
CA ASP A 109 3.68 -15.39 2.81
C ASP A 109 3.49 -15.07 4.29
N ALA A 110 3.99 -13.92 4.76
CA ALA A 110 3.79 -13.47 6.13
C ALA A 110 2.32 -13.16 6.45
N LEU A 111 1.56 -12.56 5.51
CA LEU A 111 0.11 -12.36 5.68
C LEU A 111 -0.60 -13.71 5.89
N LYS A 112 -0.28 -14.72 5.07
CA LYS A 112 -0.86 -16.06 5.16
C LYS A 112 -0.44 -16.79 6.44
N GLU A 113 0.85 -16.84 6.73
CA GLU A 113 1.43 -17.51 7.89
C GLU A 113 0.81 -17.01 9.21
N HIS A 114 0.68 -15.70 9.33
CA HIS A 114 0.09 -15.06 10.51
C HIS A 114 -1.42 -14.93 10.45
N ARG A 115 -2.08 -15.47 9.41
CA ARG A 115 -3.54 -15.45 9.23
C ARG A 115 -4.12 -14.02 9.32
N ILE A 116 -3.40 -13.06 8.74
CA ILE A 116 -3.84 -11.66 8.72
C ILE A 116 -4.84 -11.48 7.59
N SER A 117 -6.09 -11.20 7.92
CA SER A 117 -7.20 -11.00 6.97
C SER A 117 -7.60 -9.53 6.85
N GLY A 118 -8.42 -9.21 5.84
CA GLY A 118 -8.97 -7.87 5.62
C GLY A 118 -7.91 -6.85 5.19
N VAL A 119 -6.81 -7.29 4.56
CA VAL A 119 -5.78 -6.39 4.04
C VAL A 119 -6.14 -5.97 2.63
N MET A 120 -6.07 -4.66 2.37
CA MET A 120 -6.12 -4.04 1.06
C MET A 120 -4.83 -3.25 0.82
N TYR A 121 -4.46 -3.09 -0.44
CA TYR A 121 -3.30 -2.28 -0.83
C TYR A 121 -3.77 -1.06 -1.63
N MET A 122 -3.31 0.13 -1.26
CA MET A 122 -3.59 1.36 -1.99
C MET A 122 -2.30 1.99 -2.48
N SER A 123 -2.31 2.46 -3.72
CA SER A 123 -1.13 3.05 -4.34
C SER A 123 -1.47 4.15 -5.35
N GLY A 124 -0.43 4.71 -5.97
CA GLY A 124 -0.53 5.73 -6.99
C GLY A 124 0.47 5.53 -8.12
N ASP A 125 1.22 6.59 -8.47
CA ASP A 125 2.40 6.63 -9.35
C ASP A 125 2.12 6.52 -10.86
N ILE A 126 1.16 5.73 -11.31
CA ILE A 126 0.97 5.39 -12.73
C ILE A 126 0.11 6.37 -13.54
N HIS A 127 -0.27 7.50 -12.94
CA HIS A 127 -1.10 8.53 -13.56
C HIS A 127 -2.43 8.00 -14.11
N ASN A 128 -3.00 7.01 -13.44
CA ASN A 128 -4.28 6.38 -13.76
C ASN A 128 -4.94 5.87 -12.48
N SER A 129 -6.23 5.49 -12.56
CA SER A 129 -6.94 4.86 -11.45
C SER A 129 -7.46 3.51 -11.88
N LEU A 130 -7.13 2.48 -11.09
CA LEU A 130 -7.45 1.07 -11.38
C LEU A 130 -7.81 0.35 -10.08
N VAL A 131 -8.58 -0.72 -10.20
CA VAL A 131 -8.84 -1.66 -9.11
C VAL A 131 -8.83 -3.08 -9.63
N TRP A 132 -8.11 -3.97 -8.96
CA TRP A 132 -8.06 -5.39 -9.29
C TRP A 132 -7.76 -6.25 -8.08
N GLU A 133 -7.97 -7.54 -8.23
CA GLU A 133 -7.42 -8.57 -7.35
C GLU A 133 -6.04 -8.97 -7.85
N HIS A 134 -5.08 -9.07 -6.95
CA HIS A 134 -3.73 -9.47 -7.31
C HIS A 134 -3.71 -10.92 -7.77
N HIS A 135 -3.05 -11.20 -8.89
CA HIS A 135 -3.03 -12.54 -9.49
C HIS A 135 -2.35 -13.62 -8.63
N GLU A 136 -1.50 -13.22 -7.67
CA GLU A 136 -0.88 -14.12 -6.68
C GLU A 136 -1.67 -14.15 -5.34
N SER A 137 -2.96 -13.82 -5.34
CA SER A 137 -3.80 -13.81 -4.12
C SER A 137 -3.85 -15.16 -3.42
N GLU A 138 -3.68 -16.28 -4.13
CA GLU A 138 -3.56 -17.62 -3.55
C GLU A 138 -2.42 -17.73 -2.53
N ARG A 139 -1.33 -16.95 -2.75
CA ARG A 139 -0.20 -16.88 -1.84
C ARG A 139 -0.57 -16.21 -0.51
N VAL A 140 -1.53 -15.31 -0.53
CA VAL A 140 -2.08 -14.65 0.66
C VAL A 140 -3.16 -15.50 1.33
N GLY A 141 -3.93 -16.25 0.55
CA GLY A 141 -5.04 -17.10 1.01
C GLY A 141 -6.42 -16.45 0.90
N TYR A 142 -6.49 -15.23 0.37
CA TYR A 142 -7.74 -14.53 0.05
C TYR A 142 -7.49 -13.50 -1.06
N PRO A 143 -8.54 -12.97 -1.74
CA PRO A 143 -8.39 -11.94 -2.76
C PRO A 143 -7.72 -10.68 -2.20
N LEU A 144 -6.44 -10.46 -2.52
CA LEU A 144 -5.73 -9.23 -2.15
C LEU A 144 -6.04 -8.15 -3.19
N VAL A 145 -6.76 -7.13 -2.77
CA VAL A 145 -7.20 -6.04 -3.63
C VAL A 145 -6.15 -4.94 -3.67
N GLU A 146 -5.74 -4.54 -4.87
CA GLU A 146 -4.98 -3.31 -5.10
C GLU A 146 -5.87 -2.23 -5.70
N VAL A 147 -5.91 -1.07 -5.05
CA VAL A 147 -6.56 0.15 -5.52
C VAL A 147 -5.49 1.16 -5.88
N ILE A 148 -5.44 1.56 -7.14
CA ILE A 148 -4.55 2.62 -7.61
C ILE A 148 -5.38 3.87 -7.85
N SER A 149 -4.97 5.01 -7.27
CA SER A 149 -5.65 6.29 -7.44
C SER A 149 -4.64 7.41 -7.68
N SER A 150 -4.26 7.62 -8.94
CA SER A 150 -3.27 8.63 -9.33
C SER A 150 -3.60 9.32 -10.66
N GLY A 151 -4.87 9.33 -11.05
CA GLY A 151 -5.32 9.92 -12.30
C GLY A 151 -5.68 11.41 -12.23
N ILE A 152 -5.46 12.11 -11.09
CA ILE A 152 -5.84 13.53 -10.95
C ILE A 152 -4.88 14.46 -11.68
N ALA A 153 -3.60 14.10 -11.77
CA ALA A 153 -2.57 14.90 -12.43
C ALA A 153 -1.80 14.09 -13.45
N ASN A 154 -1.30 14.77 -14.51
CA ASN A 154 -0.50 14.17 -15.59
C ASN A 154 -1.18 12.97 -16.31
N SER A 155 -2.49 12.86 -16.21
CA SER A 155 -3.28 11.82 -16.87
C SER A 155 -3.99 12.38 -18.11
N ARG A 156 -4.11 11.55 -19.14
CA ARG A 156 -4.97 11.88 -20.30
C ARG A 156 -6.45 11.87 -19.93
N THR A 157 -6.81 11.12 -18.91
CA THR A 157 -8.18 11.00 -18.41
C THR A 157 -8.17 11.15 -16.91
N LEU A 158 -8.70 12.27 -16.41
CA LEU A 158 -8.80 12.54 -14.97
C LEU A 158 -9.62 11.45 -14.32
N SER A 159 -9.12 10.90 -13.23
CA SER A 159 -9.81 9.86 -12.47
C SER A 159 -9.30 9.77 -11.03
N PHE A 160 -10.14 9.24 -10.16
CA PHE A 160 -9.80 8.92 -8.77
C PHE A 160 -10.57 7.69 -8.30
N ALA A 161 -10.14 7.11 -7.20
CA ALA A 161 -10.85 6.04 -6.53
C ALA A 161 -11.56 6.56 -5.27
N THR A 162 -12.77 6.04 -5.01
CA THR A 162 -13.42 6.11 -3.69
C THR A 162 -13.47 4.72 -3.09
N VAL A 163 -13.33 4.63 -1.77
CA VAL A 163 -13.49 3.37 -1.03
C VAL A 163 -14.44 3.61 0.13
N ASP A 164 -15.56 2.90 0.11
CA ASP A 164 -16.56 2.94 1.16
C ASP A 164 -16.43 1.67 2.01
N PHE A 165 -16.03 1.81 3.28
CA PHE A 165 -15.96 0.71 4.22
C PHE A 165 -17.25 0.64 5.05
N ASP A 166 -17.99 -0.46 4.94
CA ASP A 166 -19.12 -0.77 5.83
C ASP A 166 -18.68 -1.84 6.84
N THR A 167 -18.36 -1.41 8.04
CA THR A 167 -17.90 -2.26 9.15
C THR A 167 -19.01 -2.56 10.14
N THR A 168 -20.24 -2.06 9.90
CA THR A 168 -21.38 -2.23 10.80
C THR A 168 -22.02 -3.60 10.69
N ARG A 169 -21.76 -4.32 9.61
CA ARG A 169 -22.32 -5.64 9.33
C ARG A 169 -21.48 -6.76 9.94
N GLN A 170 -22.11 -7.91 10.13
CA GLN A 170 -21.41 -9.14 10.51
C GLN A 170 -20.31 -9.48 9.47
N ASP A 171 -20.68 -9.39 8.17
CA ASP A 171 -19.73 -9.48 7.04
C ASP A 171 -19.39 -8.07 6.56
N PRO A 172 -18.29 -7.47 7.02
CA PRO A 172 -17.89 -6.13 6.61
C PRO A 172 -17.54 -6.09 5.14
N THR A 173 -17.78 -4.95 4.49
CA THR A 173 -17.52 -4.79 3.06
C THR A 173 -16.70 -3.54 2.76
N ALA A 174 -15.87 -3.63 1.70
CA ALA A 174 -15.17 -2.51 1.08
C ALA A 174 -15.66 -2.39 -0.36
N ARG A 175 -16.34 -1.28 -0.69
CA ARG A 175 -16.78 -0.96 -2.05
C ARG A 175 -15.84 0.05 -2.66
N VAL A 176 -15.23 -0.30 -3.78
CA VAL A 176 -14.31 0.56 -4.54
C VAL A 176 -14.97 1.00 -5.82
N ARG A 177 -14.97 2.31 -6.08
CA ARG A 177 -15.42 2.90 -7.33
C ARG A 177 -14.30 3.71 -7.98
N ILE A 178 -14.09 3.53 -9.27
CA ILE A 178 -13.22 4.39 -10.07
C ILE A 178 -14.11 5.42 -10.79
N VAL A 179 -13.94 6.67 -10.43
CA VAL A 179 -14.72 7.80 -10.95
C VAL A 179 -13.84 8.59 -11.90
N TYR A 180 -14.37 8.91 -13.07
CA TYR A 180 -13.69 9.70 -14.09
C TYR A 180 -14.12 11.18 -14.01
N GLY A 181 -13.33 12.07 -14.62
CA GLY A 181 -13.55 13.52 -14.57
C GLY A 181 -14.87 13.98 -15.24
N ASP A 182 -15.46 13.15 -16.08
CA ASP A 182 -16.79 13.34 -16.66
C ASP A 182 -17.93 12.85 -15.74
N GLY A 183 -17.60 12.37 -14.54
CA GLY A 183 -18.54 11.81 -13.58
C GLY A 183 -18.91 10.34 -13.82
N THR A 184 -18.40 9.70 -14.87
CA THR A 184 -18.69 8.28 -15.12
C THR A 184 -17.97 7.36 -14.13
N ILE A 185 -18.65 6.29 -13.71
CA ILE A 185 -18.08 5.21 -12.88
C ILE A 185 -17.71 4.06 -13.80
N ARG A 186 -16.42 3.77 -13.96
CA ARG A 186 -15.92 2.70 -14.83
C ARG A 186 -15.58 1.41 -14.11
N ALA A 187 -15.46 1.45 -12.80
CA ALA A 187 -15.39 0.26 -11.97
C ALA A 187 -16.21 0.50 -10.70
N ASP A 188 -16.96 -0.50 -10.28
CA ASP A 188 -17.74 -0.53 -9.05
C ASP A 188 -17.74 -1.97 -8.55
N LYS A 189 -16.90 -2.24 -7.56
CA LYS A 189 -16.67 -3.59 -7.05
C LYS A 189 -16.72 -3.59 -5.53
N THR A 190 -17.22 -4.69 -4.96
CA THR A 190 -17.32 -4.86 -3.50
C THR A 190 -16.62 -6.14 -3.09
N TRP A 191 -15.80 -6.05 -2.05
CA TRP A 191 -15.12 -7.17 -1.40
C TRP A 191 -15.59 -7.31 0.06
N LYS A 192 -15.48 -8.55 0.57
CA LYS A 192 -15.76 -8.92 1.96
C LYS A 192 -14.47 -9.29 2.70
#